data_218d430bfb163f99369b5f75ec8a0c68
#
_entry.id   218d430bfb163f99369b5f75ec8a0c68
#
_cell.length_a   1.000
_cell.length_b   1.000
_cell.length_c   1.000
_cell.angle_alpha   90.00
_cell.angle_beta   90.00
_cell.angle_gamma   90.00
#
_symmetry.space_group_name_H-M   'P 1'
#
loop_
_entity.id
_entity.type
_entity.pdbx_description
1 polymer ?
#
loop_
_entity_poly.entity_id
_entity_poly.type
_entity_poly.pdbx_seq_one_letter_code
_entity_poly.pdbx_strand_id
1 'polypeptide(L)'
;MKVLVTGGAGYIGAHVSELLQENGYSVRIFDDFSNGLERRVKNFKDIFEGDITDREAVLKSMEGMDAVIHLAAKKAVGESVSNPLKYYTNNVGGTMNLLAAMSLKNVNKIVFSSSAAVYSPSEKDAIEESDPTDPLSPYGATKLLSEQLISKVGQAEGFSTISLRYFNVVGSKKVEFGDNSRDNLVPKVFAAFKEGKSPEIYGADYPTKDGTCIRDYIHVQDLAEAHLVALKQLDTEVDGVYNVGSGTGYSVKEIFDQLEESMAVKLNPVSSARRPGDSPKLIASIKKIEKDLGWRPKATLKEMIDSAWAAEKGAK
;
A
#
# COMPACT_ATOMS: atom_id res chain seq x y z
N MET A 1 22.47 -6.43 -5.81
CA MET A 1 21.82 -6.29 -4.50
C MET A 1 20.74 -7.36 -4.38
N LYS A 2 20.67 -8.03 -3.24
CA LYS A 2 19.63 -9.01 -2.89
C LYS A 2 18.62 -8.35 -1.94
N VAL A 3 17.34 -8.38 -2.29
CA VAL A 3 16.28 -7.66 -1.56
C VAL A 3 15.28 -8.66 -1.00
N LEU A 4 15.04 -8.60 0.31
CA LEU A 4 13.93 -9.29 0.96
C LEU A 4 12.66 -8.45 0.79
N VAL A 5 11.63 -9.01 0.16
CA VAL A 5 10.31 -8.38 0.05
C VAL A 5 9.34 -9.14 0.93
N THR A 6 9.02 -8.59 2.10
CA THR A 6 8.01 -9.18 2.98
C THR A 6 6.62 -8.79 2.50
N GLY A 7 5.68 -9.73 2.53
CA GLY A 7 4.36 -9.55 1.89
C GLY A 7 4.43 -9.58 0.36
N GLY A 8 5.47 -10.23 -0.19
CA GLY A 8 5.77 -10.23 -1.61
C GLY A 8 4.75 -10.96 -2.50
N ALA A 9 3.94 -11.88 -1.95
CA ALA A 9 2.84 -12.53 -2.65
C ALA A 9 1.52 -11.72 -2.59
N GLY A 10 1.52 -10.60 -1.85
CA GLY A 10 0.42 -9.65 -1.82
C GLY A 10 0.23 -8.89 -3.13
N TYR A 11 -0.84 -8.09 -3.23
CA TYR A 11 -1.14 -7.29 -4.41
C TYR A 11 -0.01 -6.30 -4.77
N ILE A 12 0.40 -5.44 -3.83
CA ILE A 12 1.47 -4.47 -4.05
C ILE A 12 2.83 -5.18 -4.13
N GLY A 13 3.06 -6.16 -3.23
CA GLY A 13 4.32 -6.88 -3.13
C GLY A 13 4.74 -7.59 -4.43
N ALA A 14 3.79 -8.19 -5.14
CA ALA A 14 4.05 -8.85 -6.42
C ALA A 14 4.52 -7.87 -7.51
N HIS A 15 3.88 -6.68 -7.59
CA HIS A 15 4.29 -5.63 -8.53
C HIS A 15 5.67 -5.07 -8.20
N VAL A 16 5.94 -4.81 -6.92
CA VAL A 16 7.26 -4.34 -6.45
C VAL A 16 8.33 -5.40 -6.76
N SER A 17 8.08 -6.64 -6.39
CA SER A 17 9.03 -7.75 -6.58
C SER A 17 9.37 -7.97 -8.06
N GLU A 18 8.36 -7.93 -8.94
CA GLU A 18 8.58 -8.07 -10.39
C GLU A 18 9.40 -6.90 -10.93
N LEU A 19 9.06 -5.65 -10.56
CA LEU A 19 9.78 -4.48 -11.01
C LEU A 19 11.25 -4.50 -10.55
N LEU A 20 11.53 -4.96 -9.33
CA LEU A 20 12.89 -5.15 -8.83
C LEU A 20 13.64 -6.17 -9.68
N GLN A 21 13.03 -7.32 -9.98
CA GLN A 21 13.64 -8.36 -10.81
C GLN A 21 13.93 -7.87 -12.24
N GLU A 22 13.01 -7.13 -12.85
CA GLU A 22 13.18 -6.48 -14.16
C GLU A 22 14.33 -5.45 -14.16
N ASN A 23 14.64 -4.86 -13.01
CA ASN A 23 15.75 -3.93 -12.81
C ASN A 23 17.05 -4.60 -12.31
N GLY A 24 17.16 -5.95 -12.38
CA GLY A 24 18.39 -6.67 -12.11
C GLY A 24 18.66 -6.96 -10.62
N TYR A 25 17.69 -6.74 -9.73
CA TYR A 25 17.80 -7.15 -8.32
C TYR A 25 17.48 -8.64 -8.16
N SER A 26 18.20 -9.30 -7.25
CA SER A 26 17.79 -10.63 -6.79
C SER A 26 16.75 -10.45 -5.68
N VAL A 27 15.59 -11.07 -5.83
CA VAL A 27 14.47 -10.90 -4.91
C VAL A 27 14.20 -12.21 -4.17
N ARG A 28 14.15 -12.14 -2.84
CA ARG A 28 13.53 -13.15 -1.98
C ARG A 28 12.16 -12.68 -1.56
N ILE A 29 11.14 -13.48 -1.85
CA ILE A 29 9.78 -13.29 -1.36
C ILE A 29 9.68 -13.89 0.04
N PHE A 30 9.13 -13.13 1.01
CA PHE A 30 8.72 -13.65 2.32
C PHE A 30 7.24 -13.38 2.51
N ASP A 31 6.43 -14.42 2.67
CA ASP A 31 4.97 -14.31 2.78
C ASP A 31 4.40 -15.50 3.54
N ASP A 32 3.35 -15.30 4.33
CA ASP A 32 2.61 -16.36 5.02
C ASP A 32 1.48 -16.95 4.17
N PHE A 33 1.27 -16.42 2.97
CA PHE A 33 0.17 -16.73 2.05
C PHE A 33 -1.24 -16.64 2.64
N SER A 34 -1.40 -15.99 3.79
CA SER A 34 -2.73 -15.79 4.42
C SER A 34 -3.65 -14.91 3.55
N ASN A 35 -3.07 -13.99 2.79
CA ASN A 35 -3.73 -13.14 1.79
C ASN A 35 -2.93 -13.04 0.49
N GLY A 36 -1.69 -13.49 0.51
CA GLY A 36 -0.83 -13.65 -0.65
C GLY A 36 -1.35 -14.76 -1.58
N LEU A 37 -1.06 -14.66 -2.87
CA LEU A 37 -1.48 -15.64 -3.86
C LEU A 37 -0.27 -16.25 -4.57
N GLU A 38 -0.13 -17.57 -4.53
CA GLU A 38 0.94 -18.31 -5.19
C GLU A 38 1.09 -17.96 -6.66
N ARG A 39 -0.02 -17.75 -7.39
CA ARG A 39 0.00 -17.36 -8.79
C ARG A 39 0.77 -16.06 -9.07
N ARG A 40 0.86 -15.15 -8.09
CA ARG A 40 1.59 -13.88 -8.21
C ARG A 40 3.10 -14.07 -8.16
N VAL A 41 3.55 -15.13 -7.54
CA VAL A 41 4.99 -15.35 -7.28
C VAL A 41 5.55 -16.60 -7.99
N LYS A 42 4.76 -17.27 -8.82
CA LYS A 42 5.14 -18.52 -9.53
C LYS A 42 6.44 -18.42 -10.35
N ASN A 43 6.83 -17.23 -10.77
CA ASN A 43 8.02 -16.99 -11.58
C ASN A 43 9.26 -16.62 -10.72
N PHE A 44 9.11 -16.52 -9.41
CA PHE A 44 10.23 -16.28 -8.49
C PHE A 44 10.84 -17.59 -8.05
N LYS A 45 12.18 -17.64 -7.98
CA LYS A 45 12.92 -18.84 -7.58
C LYS A 45 13.21 -18.90 -6.08
N ASP A 46 13.28 -17.74 -5.42
CA ASP A 46 13.61 -17.60 -4.00
C ASP A 46 12.35 -17.13 -3.24
N ILE A 47 11.59 -18.12 -2.77
CA ILE A 47 10.37 -17.92 -1.99
C ILE A 47 10.58 -18.55 -0.63
N PHE A 48 10.40 -17.77 0.42
CA PHE A 48 10.45 -18.22 1.81
C PHE A 48 9.06 -18.05 2.42
N GLU A 49 8.36 -19.17 2.63
CA GLU A 49 7.07 -19.16 3.33
C GLU A 49 7.30 -18.99 4.83
N GLY A 50 6.67 -17.98 5.43
CA GLY A 50 6.83 -17.69 6.85
C GLY A 50 5.95 -16.55 7.35
N ASP A 51 5.60 -16.60 8.64
CA ASP A 51 4.86 -15.55 9.34
C ASP A 51 5.84 -14.50 9.89
N ILE A 52 5.54 -13.23 9.68
CA ILE A 52 6.35 -12.10 10.17
C ILE A 52 6.42 -12.06 11.71
N THR A 53 5.49 -12.72 12.39
CA THR A 53 5.49 -12.85 13.85
C THR A 53 6.40 -13.98 14.34
N ASP A 54 6.83 -14.87 13.46
CA ASP A 54 7.83 -15.91 13.78
C ASP A 54 9.25 -15.36 13.64
N ARG A 55 9.86 -15.07 14.78
CA ARG A 55 11.22 -14.52 14.87
C ARG A 55 12.27 -15.37 14.16
N GLU A 56 12.18 -16.70 14.27
CA GLU A 56 13.16 -17.60 13.65
C GLU A 56 13.00 -17.63 12.13
N ALA A 57 11.77 -17.67 11.63
CA ALA A 57 11.49 -17.60 10.19
C ALA A 57 12.03 -16.30 9.60
N VAL A 58 11.77 -15.16 10.25
CA VAL A 58 12.26 -13.84 9.83
C VAL A 58 13.79 -13.80 9.82
N LEU A 59 14.44 -14.32 10.88
CA LEU A 59 15.90 -14.36 10.96
C LEU A 59 16.54 -15.21 9.86
N LYS A 60 15.96 -16.37 9.55
CA LYS A 60 16.41 -17.25 8.46
C LYS A 60 16.21 -16.61 7.10
N SER A 61 15.07 -15.94 6.88
CA SER A 61 14.77 -15.27 5.62
C SER A 61 15.73 -14.10 5.32
N MET A 62 16.35 -13.51 6.35
CA MET A 62 17.29 -12.40 6.22
C MET A 62 18.69 -12.83 5.75
N GLU A 63 19.00 -14.13 5.69
CA GLU A 63 20.35 -14.61 5.34
C GLU A 63 20.76 -14.23 3.92
N GLY A 64 21.88 -13.50 3.82
CA GLY A 64 22.46 -13.04 2.56
C GLY A 64 21.68 -11.94 1.85
N MET A 65 20.80 -11.23 2.55
CA MET A 65 20.10 -10.07 2.02
C MET A 65 20.92 -8.78 2.24
N ASP A 66 20.76 -7.83 1.31
CA ASP A 66 21.41 -6.51 1.36
C ASP A 66 20.44 -5.41 1.79
N ALA A 67 19.14 -5.59 1.55
CA ALA A 67 18.09 -4.63 1.84
C ALA A 67 16.73 -5.31 2.05
N VAL A 68 15.80 -4.55 2.64
CA VAL A 68 14.42 -4.99 2.88
C VAL A 68 13.43 -4.01 2.26
N ILE A 69 12.37 -4.54 1.62
CA ILE A 69 11.13 -3.81 1.37
C ILE A 69 10.04 -4.47 2.21
N HIS A 70 9.53 -3.73 3.20
CA HIS A 70 8.60 -4.26 4.19
C HIS A 70 7.15 -3.90 3.86
N LEU A 71 6.39 -4.85 3.28
CA LEU A 71 4.97 -4.70 2.96
C LEU A 71 4.07 -5.64 3.79
N ALA A 72 4.62 -6.68 4.44
CA ALA A 72 3.82 -7.62 5.23
C ALA A 72 3.06 -6.90 6.34
N ALA A 73 1.73 -6.87 6.26
CA ALA A 73 0.86 -6.27 7.26
C ALA A 73 -0.59 -6.73 7.09
N LYS A 74 -1.35 -6.79 8.19
CA LYS A 74 -2.81 -6.83 8.14
C LYS A 74 -3.31 -5.41 7.86
N LYS A 75 -4.28 -5.24 6.91
CA LYS A 75 -4.63 -3.91 6.36
C LYS A 75 -6.10 -3.51 6.45
N ALA A 76 -6.99 -4.41 6.87
CA ALA A 76 -8.42 -4.14 6.91
C ALA A 76 -8.78 -3.20 8.07
N VAL A 77 -9.09 -1.93 7.74
CA VAL A 77 -9.38 -0.89 8.75
C VAL A 77 -10.52 -1.31 9.67
N GLY A 78 -11.63 -1.82 9.11
CA GLY A 78 -12.79 -2.26 9.91
C GLY A 78 -12.46 -3.41 10.87
N GLU A 79 -11.71 -4.43 10.42
CA GLU A 79 -11.27 -5.53 11.27
C GLU A 79 -10.32 -5.04 12.37
N SER A 80 -9.50 -4.04 12.10
CA SER A 80 -8.57 -3.52 13.10
C SER A 80 -9.29 -2.93 14.32
N VAL A 81 -10.48 -2.37 14.12
CA VAL A 81 -11.30 -1.84 15.23
C VAL A 81 -11.86 -2.96 16.08
N SER A 82 -12.32 -4.06 15.48
CA SER A 82 -12.87 -5.21 16.22
C SER A 82 -11.80 -6.13 16.81
N ASN A 83 -10.60 -6.18 16.22
CA ASN A 83 -9.49 -7.06 16.62
C ASN A 83 -8.14 -6.31 16.71
N PRO A 84 -8.01 -5.28 17.56
CA PRO A 84 -6.81 -4.43 17.57
C PRO A 84 -5.54 -5.23 17.91
N LEU A 85 -5.57 -6.15 18.88
CA LEU A 85 -4.39 -6.93 19.25
C LEU A 85 -3.81 -7.73 18.09
N LYS A 86 -4.64 -8.30 17.20
CA LYS A 86 -4.20 -8.99 15.99
C LYS A 86 -3.33 -8.06 15.11
N TYR A 87 -3.74 -6.79 15.00
CA TYR A 87 -3.02 -5.79 14.20
C TYR A 87 -1.72 -5.35 14.85
N TYR A 88 -1.72 -5.08 16.16
CA TYR A 88 -0.50 -4.71 16.87
C TYR A 88 0.52 -5.85 16.88
N THR A 89 0.09 -7.07 17.17
CA THR A 89 0.98 -8.24 17.14
C THR A 89 1.58 -8.46 15.75
N ASN A 90 0.75 -8.43 14.71
CA ASN A 90 1.24 -8.69 13.36
C ASN A 90 2.09 -7.53 12.82
N ASN A 91 1.57 -6.31 12.86
CA ASN A 91 2.20 -5.18 12.18
C ASN A 91 3.38 -4.62 12.98
N VAL A 92 3.18 -4.32 14.27
CA VAL A 92 4.24 -3.75 15.12
C VAL A 92 5.20 -4.85 15.59
N GLY A 93 4.66 -5.96 16.11
CA GLY A 93 5.47 -7.11 16.53
C GLY A 93 6.30 -7.70 15.37
N GLY A 94 5.69 -7.84 14.19
CA GLY A 94 6.39 -8.28 12.99
C GLY A 94 7.51 -7.31 12.57
N THR A 95 7.25 -5.99 12.61
CA THR A 95 8.28 -4.98 12.36
C THR A 95 9.44 -5.07 13.37
N MET A 96 9.13 -5.31 14.65
CA MET A 96 10.18 -5.52 15.68
C MET A 96 11.04 -6.75 15.36
N ASN A 97 10.44 -7.88 14.99
CA ASN A 97 11.17 -9.08 14.59
C ASN A 97 12.06 -8.82 13.37
N LEU A 98 11.54 -8.09 12.39
CA LEU A 98 12.28 -7.73 11.17
C LEU A 98 13.51 -6.88 11.48
N LEU A 99 13.35 -5.81 12.25
CA LEU A 99 14.46 -4.93 12.64
C LEU A 99 15.51 -5.67 13.47
N ALA A 100 15.09 -6.52 14.40
CA ALA A 100 16.00 -7.36 15.16
C ALA A 100 16.80 -8.33 14.26
N ALA A 101 16.15 -8.92 13.24
CA ALA A 101 16.83 -9.77 12.27
C ALA A 101 17.80 -8.98 11.38
N MET A 102 17.42 -7.77 10.95
CA MET A 102 18.28 -6.87 10.20
C MET A 102 19.56 -6.51 10.98
N SER A 103 19.42 -6.14 12.25
CA SER A 103 20.56 -5.87 13.14
C SER A 103 21.48 -7.08 13.26
N LEU A 104 20.94 -8.26 13.58
CA LEU A 104 21.71 -9.50 13.72
C LEU A 104 22.43 -9.96 12.44
N LYS A 105 21.90 -9.61 11.27
CA LYS A 105 22.46 -10.01 9.96
C LYS A 105 23.20 -8.87 9.26
N ASN A 106 23.39 -7.72 9.92
CA ASN A 106 24.04 -6.51 9.37
C ASN A 106 23.36 -6.00 8.08
N VAL A 107 22.05 -6.12 7.97
CA VAL A 107 21.24 -5.53 6.89
C VAL A 107 20.74 -4.17 7.37
N ASN A 108 21.20 -3.10 6.76
CA ASN A 108 20.98 -1.73 7.26
C ASN A 108 20.14 -0.84 6.33
N LYS A 109 19.42 -1.44 5.37
CA LYS A 109 18.61 -0.72 4.37
C LYS A 109 17.18 -1.18 4.39
N ILE A 110 16.22 -0.26 4.62
CA ILE A 110 14.80 -0.60 4.65
C ILE A 110 13.93 0.45 3.97
N VAL A 111 13.06 0.00 3.05
CA VAL A 111 11.89 0.76 2.60
C VAL A 111 10.66 0.18 3.27
N PHE A 112 9.92 1.02 3.97
CA PHE A 112 8.70 0.63 4.68
C PHE A 112 7.44 1.13 3.98
N SER A 113 6.51 0.24 3.75
CA SER A 113 5.18 0.53 3.21
C SER A 113 4.26 1.02 4.33
N SER A 114 4.20 2.34 4.51
CA SER A 114 3.28 3.00 5.42
C SER A 114 1.93 3.31 4.74
N SER A 115 1.16 4.24 5.26
CA SER A 115 -0.19 4.51 4.79
C SER A 115 -0.62 5.94 5.10
N ALA A 116 -1.47 6.54 4.24
CA ALA A 116 -2.18 7.78 4.53
C ALA A 116 -3.11 7.68 5.77
N ALA A 117 -3.42 6.46 6.23
CA ALA A 117 -4.22 6.23 7.45
C ALA A 117 -3.53 6.68 8.75
N VAL A 118 -2.27 7.11 8.69
CA VAL A 118 -1.54 7.69 9.83
C VAL A 118 -1.95 9.13 10.13
N TYR A 119 -2.52 9.83 9.16
CA TYR A 119 -2.87 11.24 9.31
C TYR A 119 -4.14 11.46 10.11
N SER A 120 -4.16 12.59 10.82
CA SER A 120 -5.38 13.16 11.38
C SER A 120 -6.34 13.59 10.27
N PRO A 121 -7.66 13.61 10.51
CA PRO A 121 -8.60 14.31 9.63
C PRO A 121 -8.14 15.75 9.37
N SER A 122 -8.24 16.21 8.13
CA SER A 122 -7.79 17.54 7.72
C SER A 122 -8.75 18.16 6.73
N GLU A 123 -8.86 19.49 6.76
CA GLU A 123 -9.59 20.29 5.77
C GLU A 123 -8.68 20.86 4.67
N LYS A 124 -7.37 20.56 4.72
CA LYS A 124 -6.41 21.00 3.71
C LYS A 124 -6.71 20.44 2.33
N ASP A 125 -6.31 21.17 1.32
CA ASP A 125 -6.43 20.72 -0.09
C ASP A 125 -5.54 19.53 -0.40
N ALA A 126 -4.35 19.47 0.18
CA ALA A 126 -3.45 18.34 0.12
C ALA A 126 -2.69 18.18 1.44
N ILE A 127 -2.46 16.93 1.84
CA ILE A 127 -1.75 16.54 3.07
C ILE A 127 -0.25 16.50 2.80
N GLU A 128 0.51 17.16 3.64
CA GLU A 128 1.98 17.14 3.63
C GLU A 128 2.52 16.19 4.71
N GLU A 129 3.76 15.73 4.57
CA GLU A 129 4.38 14.79 5.52
C GLU A 129 4.56 15.37 6.92
N SER A 130 4.61 16.70 7.03
CA SER A 130 4.67 17.47 8.30
C SER A 130 3.32 17.63 8.99
N ASP A 131 2.22 17.24 8.34
CA ASP A 131 0.90 17.38 8.92
C ASP A 131 0.70 16.42 10.11
N PRO A 132 -0.17 16.79 11.07
CA PRO A 132 -0.41 16.00 12.26
C PRO A 132 -0.80 14.55 11.95
N THR A 133 -0.22 13.65 12.73
CA THR A 133 -0.51 12.21 12.68
C THR A 133 -1.25 11.81 13.95
N ASP A 134 -2.55 11.56 13.83
CA ASP A 134 -3.42 11.05 14.88
C ASP A 134 -4.42 10.06 14.25
N PRO A 135 -3.98 8.81 14.04
CA PRO A 135 -4.73 7.83 13.28
C PRO A 135 -6.04 7.43 13.94
N LEU A 136 -7.14 7.46 13.18
CA LEU A 136 -8.49 7.12 13.65
C LEU A 136 -8.72 5.61 13.84
N SER A 137 -7.81 4.77 13.40
CA SER A 137 -7.96 3.32 13.46
C SER A 137 -6.72 2.63 14.03
N PRO A 138 -6.88 1.47 14.69
CA PRO A 138 -5.74 0.66 15.10
C PRO A 138 -4.80 0.30 13.96
N TYR A 139 -5.31 0.07 12.74
CA TYR A 139 -4.46 -0.12 11.57
C TYR A 139 -3.54 1.08 11.32
N GLY A 140 -4.10 2.29 11.25
CA GLY A 140 -3.31 3.52 11.08
C GLY A 140 -2.30 3.71 12.22
N ALA A 141 -2.73 3.45 13.47
CA ALA A 141 -1.85 3.52 14.65
C ALA A 141 -0.68 2.52 14.54
N THR A 142 -0.90 1.29 14.06
CA THR A 142 0.19 0.32 13.87
C THR A 142 1.17 0.77 12.79
N LYS A 143 0.71 1.41 11.71
CA LYS A 143 1.59 1.96 10.67
C LYS A 143 2.45 3.10 11.21
N LEU A 144 1.85 4.03 11.96
CA LEU A 144 2.58 5.14 12.59
C LEU A 144 3.62 4.63 13.60
N LEU A 145 3.24 3.69 14.46
CA LEU A 145 4.19 3.10 15.43
C LEU A 145 5.35 2.38 14.72
N SER A 146 5.08 1.67 13.62
CA SER A 146 6.14 1.03 12.84
C SER A 146 7.08 2.05 12.19
N GLU A 147 6.57 3.18 11.65
CA GLU A 147 7.42 4.30 11.17
C GLU A 147 8.34 4.81 12.27
N GLN A 148 7.78 5.10 13.44
CA GLN A 148 8.53 5.62 14.60
C GLN A 148 9.60 4.62 15.06
N LEU A 149 9.25 3.34 15.13
CA LEU A 149 10.18 2.27 15.50
C LEU A 149 11.33 2.16 14.50
N ILE A 150 11.05 2.10 13.20
CA ILE A 150 12.05 2.03 12.13
C ILE A 150 12.98 3.24 12.19
N SER A 151 12.43 4.45 12.34
CA SER A 151 13.22 5.68 12.46
C SER A 151 14.13 5.67 13.69
N LYS A 152 13.63 5.24 14.87
CA LYS A 152 14.43 5.22 16.10
C LYS A 152 15.52 4.17 16.09
N VAL A 153 15.23 2.96 15.61
CA VAL A 153 16.23 1.90 15.42
C VAL A 153 17.25 2.34 14.36
N GLY A 154 16.78 2.95 13.25
CA GLY A 154 17.65 3.46 12.21
C GLY A 154 18.66 4.50 12.74
N GLN A 155 18.20 5.45 13.55
CA GLN A 155 19.06 6.44 14.19
C GLN A 155 20.08 5.81 15.15
N ALA A 156 19.68 4.77 15.90
CA ALA A 156 20.54 4.13 16.89
C ALA A 156 21.58 3.20 16.26
N GLU A 157 21.22 2.49 15.18
CA GLU A 157 22.03 1.43 14.58
C GLU A 157 22.60 1.80 13.19
N GLY A 158 22.34 3.04 12.72
CA GLY A 158 22.87 3.51 11.43
C GLY A 158 22.18 2.88 10.22
N PHE A 159 20.87 2.59 10.31
CA PHE A 159 20.12 2.12 9.13
C PHE A 159 19.71 3.29 8.25
N SER A 160 19.76 3.07 6.93
CA SER A 160 19.09 3.94 5.95
C SER A 160 17.62 3.55 5.84
N THR A 161 16.71 4.50 6.10
CA THR A 161 15.29 4.19 6.25
C THR A 161 14.42 5.13 5.41
N ILE A 162 13.54 4.60 4.57
CA ILE A 162 12.51 5.39 3.88
C ILE A 162 11.15 4.77 4.15
N SER A 163 10.20 5.59 4.61
CA SER A 163 8.79 5.20 4.78
C SER A 163 7.93 5.86 3.72
N LEU A 164 7.13 5.07 3.01
CA LEU A 164 6.22 5.54 1.96
C LEU A 164 4.77 5.51 2.46
N ARG A 165 4.16 6.69 2.68
CA ARG A 165 2.74 6.85 3.04
C ARG A 165 1.92 6.91 1.77
N TYR A 166 1.44 5.78 1.28
CA TYR A 166 0.63 5.78 0.08
C TYR A 166 -0.86 5.86 0.36
N PHE A 167 -1.58 6.38 -0.64
CA PHE A 167 -3.01 6.61 -0.63
C PHE A 167 -3.75 5.41 -1.26
N ASN A 168 -4.85 5.61 -1.99
CA ASN A 168 -5.63 4.49 -2.50
C ASN A 168 -4.96 3.88 -3.73
N VAL A 169 -4.56 2.62 -3.64
CA VAL A 169 -3.89 1.90 -4.73
C VAL A 169 -4.90 1.20 -5.61
N VAL A 170 -4.74 1.34 -6.93
CA VAL A 170 -5.62 0.71 -7.93
C VAL A 170 -4.84 0.32 -9.19
N GLY A 171 -5.41 -0.52 -10.03
CA GLY A 171 -4.79 -0.95 -11.28
C GLY A 171 -4.07 -2.29 -11.19
N SER A 172 -3.54 -2.75 -12.29
CA SER A 172 -2.69 -3.93 -12.35
C SER A 172 -1.84 -3.93 -13.61
N LYS A 173 -0.64 -4.50 -13.52
CA LYS A 173 0.24 -4.75 -14.68
C LYS A 173 -0.17 -6.02 -15.44
N LYS A 174 -0.64 -7.04 -14.71
CA LYS A 174 -0.96 -8.37 -15.24
C LYS A 174 -2.23 -8.92 -14.62
N VAL A 175 -2.88 -9.82 -15.33
CA VAL A 175 -4.10 -10.50 -14.87
C VAL A 175 -3.88 -11.19 -13.52
N GLU A 176 -2.81 -11.95 -13.38
CA GLU A 176 -2.50 -12.68 -12.15
C GLU A 176 -2.19 -11.79 -10.94
N PHE A 177 -1.89 -10.51 -11.16
CA PHE A 177 -1.54 -9.53 -10.12
C PHE A 177 -2.73 -8.69 -9.64
N GLY A 178 -3.91 -8.85 -10.22
CA GLY A 178 -5.11 -8.10 -9.87
C GLY A 178 -5.39 -8.05 -8.35
N ASP A 179 -5.97 -6.94 -7.88
CA ASP A 179 -6.35 -6.79 -6.48
C ASP A 179 -7.59 -7.65 -6.17
N ASN A 180 -7.44 -8.59 -5.23
CA ASN A 180 -8.52 -9.45 -4.74
C ASN A 180 -9.08 -9.00 -3.39
N SER A 181 -8.71 -7.80 -2.93
CA SER A 181 -9.19 -7.25 -1.65
C SER A 181 -10.69 -6.97 -1.71
N ARG A 182 -11.40 -7.36 -0.65
CA ARG A 182 -12.81 -7.01 -0.48
C ARG A 182 -13.02 -5.69 0.29
N ASP A 183 -11.95 -4.99 0.64
CA ASP A 183 -11.99 -3.75 1.42
C ASP A 183 -11.82 -2.50 0.57
N ASN A 184 -11.13 -2.60 -0.57
CA ASN A 184 -10.89 -1.49 -1.48
C ASN A 184 -12.12 -1.22 -2.37
N LEU A 185 -12.35 0.05 -2.74
CA LEU A 185 -13.54 0.47 -3.50
C LEU A 185 -13.67 -0.28 -4.83
N VAL A 186 -12.65 -0.24 -5.67
CA VAL A 186 -12.72 -0.80 -7.03
C VAL A 186 -12.97 -2.32 -7.03
N PRO A 187 -12.23 -3.17 -6.29
CA PRO A 187 -12.57 -4.58 -6.18
C PRO A 187 -13.95 -4.87 -5.59
N LYS A 188 -14.43 -4.04 -4.63
CA LYS A 188 -15.80 -4.16 -4.10
C LYS A 188 -16.86 -3.94 -5.17
N VAL A 189 -16.67 -2.94 -6.03
CA VAL A 189 -17.60 -2.68 -7.14
C VAL A 189 -17.60 -3.84 -8.11
N PHE A 190 -16.43 -4.40 -8.46
CA PHE A 190 -16.34 -5.58 -9.31
C PHE A 190 -17.05 -6.80 -8.72
N ALA A 191 -16.87 -7.04 -7.41
CA ALA A 191 -17.52 -8.13 -6.71
C ALA A 191 -19.06 -7.95 -6.71
N ALA A 192 -19.57 -6.77 -6.38
CA ALA A 192 -20.99 -6.45 -6.42
C ALA A 192 -21.59 -6.67 -7.82
N PHE A 193 -20.88 -6.19 -8.85
CA PHE A 193 -21.30 -6.38 -10.24
C PHE A 193 -21.39 -7.87 -10.63
N LYS A 194 -20.37 -8.68 -10.29
CA LYS A 194 -20.39 -10.13 -10.55
C LYS A 194 -21.53 -10.86 -9.82
N GLU A 195 -21.88 -10.38 -8.63
CA GLU A 195 -22.97 -10.92 -7.82
C GLU A 195 -24.35 -10.40 -8.25
N GLY A 196 -24.44 -9.55 -9.27
CA GLY A 196 -25.68 -8.92 -9.72
C GLY A 196 -26.28 -7.94 -8.70
N LYS A 197 -25.44 -7.38 -7.80
CA LYS A 197 -25.84 -6.42 -6.76
C LYS A 197 -25.47 -5.01 -7.17
N SER A 198 -26.25 -4.03 -6.68
CA SER A 198 -25.88 -2.62 -6.77
C SER A 198 -24.74 -2.33 -5.77
N PRO A 199 -23.64 -1.71 -6.21
CA PRO A 199 -22.60 -1.28 -5.29
C PRO A 199 -23.04 -0.08 -4.47
N GLU A 200 -22.35 0.20 -3.33
CA GLU A 200 -22.71 1.27 -2.41
C GLU A 200 -21.76 2.47 -2.48
N ILE A 201 -22.34 3.68 -2.42
CA ILE A 201 -21.63 4.93 -2.17
C ILE A 201 -21.93 5.38 -0.75
N TYR A 202 -20.90 5.46 0.10
CA TYR A 202 -21.04 5.84 1.51
C TYR A 202 -20.94 7.36 1.67
N GLY A 203 -22.08 7.99 2.01
CA GLY A 203 -22.21 9.43 2.13
C GLY A 203 -22.42 10.12 0.77
N ALA A 204 -23.50 10.90 0.67
CA ALA A 204 -23.84 11.71 -0.50
C ALA A 204 -24.06 13.18 -0.10
N ASP A 205 -23.62 13.57 1.08
CA ASP A 205 -23.85 14.85 1.72
C ASP A 205 -22.57 15.52 2.26
N TYR A 206 -21.39 15.07 1.78
CA TYR A 206 -20.11 15.73 2.09
C TYR A 206 -20.04 17.14 1.47
N PRO A 207 -19.30 18.09 2.08
CA PRO A 207 -19.09 19.43 1.53
C PRO A 207 -18.11 19.39 0.33
N THR A 208 -18.44 18.64 -0.70
CA THR A 208 -17.69 18.44 -1.94
C THR A 208 -18.59 18.77 -3.14
N LYS A 209 -18.02 18.85 -4.34
CA LYS A 209 -18.73 19.23 -5.55
C LYS A 209 -19.97 18.38 -5.86
N ASP A 210 -19.91 17.08 -5.58
CA ASP A 210 -20.96 16.10 -5.89
C ASP A 210 -21.54 15.39 -4.65
N GLY A 211 -21.16 15.84 -3.47
CA GLY A 211 -21.61 15.30 -2.19
C GLY A 211 -20.88 14.02 -1.76
N THR A 212 -20.02 13.43 -2.60
CA THR A 212 -19.26 12.24 -2.24
C THR A 212 -17.83 12.58 -1.76
N CYS A 213 -17.20 11.73 -0.97
CA CYS A 213 -15.85 12.01 -0.49
C CYS A 213 -14.80 11.94 -1.62
N ILE A 214 -13.73 12.75 -1.47
CA ILE A 214 -12.64 12.84 -2.43
C ILE A 214 -11.42 12.08 -1.88
N ARG A 215 -10.81 11.23 -2.71
CA ARG A 215 -9.61 10.46 -2.38
C ARG A 215 -8.58 10.55 -3.49
N ASP A 216 -7.32 10.45 -3.09
CA ASP A 216 -6.20 10.30 -4.02
C ASP A 216 -6.07 8.81 -4.39
N TYR A 217 -5.99 8.54 -5.70
CA TYR A 217 -5.77 7.20 -6.24
C TYR A 217 -4.46 7.16 -7.00
N ILE A 218 -3.69 6.10 -6.78
CA ILE A 218 -2.40 5.87 -7.45
C ILE A 218 -2.39 4.52 -8.14
N HIS A 219 -1.82 4.47 -9.34
CA HIS A 219 -1.61 3.20 -10.03
C HIS A 219 -0.56 2.35 -9.29
N VAL A 220 -0.84 1.07 -9.14
CA VAL A 220 0.07 0.15 -8.43
C VAL A 220 1.47 0.08 -9.04
N GLN A 221 1.62 0.30 -10.36
CA GLN A 221 2.93 0.37 -11.01
C GLN A 221 3.70 1.65 -10.64
N ASP A 222 3.03 2.81 -10.56
CA ASP A 222 3.64 4.03 -10.08
C ASP A 222 4.10 3.88 -8.62
N LEU A 223 3.30 3.21 -7.80
CA LEU A 223 3.68 2.88 -6.43
C LEU A 223 4.89 1.93 -6.38
N ALA A 224 4.93 0.91 -7.25
CA ALA A 224 6.08 0.02 -7.35
C ALA A 224 7.35 0.77 -7.78
N GLU A 225 7.23 1.71 -8.73
CA GLU A 225 8.33 2.62 -9.11
C GLU A 225 8.79 3.48 -7.93
N ALA A 226 7.88 3.99 -7.09
CA ALA A 226 8.24 4.73 -5.88
C ALA A 226 9.09 3.88 -4.92
N HIS A 227 8.75 2.59 -4.73
CA HIS A 227 9.55 1.67 -3.92
C HIS A 227 10.94 1.42 -4.51
N LEU A 228 11.03 1.25 -5.84
CA LEU A 228 12.31 1.07 -6.53
C LEU A 228 13.20 2.32 -6.40
N VAL A 229 12.63 3.50 -6.57
CA VAL A 229 13.36 4.77 -6.43
C VAL A 229 13.81 4.95 -4.98
N ALA A 230 12.92 4.71 -4.00
CA ALA A 230 13.26 4.75 -2.58
C ALA A 230 14.41 3.78 -2.24
N LEU A 231 14.36 2.54 -2.74
CA LEU A 231 15.43 1.56 -2.52
C LEU A 231 16.79 2.06 -3.05
N LYS A 232 16.81 2.69 -4.23
CA LYS A 232 18.04 3.26 -4.81
C LYS A 232 18.60 4.41 -3.98
N GLN A 233 17.73 5.17 -3.32
CA GLN A 233 18.15 6.31 -2.49
C GLN A 233 18.70 5.90 -1.12
N LEU A 234 18.48 4.65 -0.66
CA LEU A 234 19.07 4.15 0.58
C LEU A 234 20.62 4.04 0.56
N ASP A 235 21.23 4.20 -0.61
CA ASP A 235 22.69 4.32 -0.77
C ASP A 235 23.21 5.77 -0.61
N THR A 236 22.30 6.72 -0.41
CA THR A 236 22.59 8.14 -0.20
C THR A 236 22.24 8.56 1.21
N GLU A 237 22.45 9.84 1.57
CA GLU A 237 22.05 10.38 2.87
C GLU A 237 20.54 10.73 2.95
N VAL A 238 19.76 10.35 1.95
CA VAL A 238 18.30 10.60 1.91
C VAL A 238 17.59 9.56 2.75
N ASP A 239 16.90 10.03 3.79
CA ASP A 239 16.04 9.24 4.65
C ASP A 239 14.70 9.94 4.89
N GLY A 240 13.80 9.29 5.59
CA GLY A 240 12.57 9.90 6.10
C GLY A 240 11.27 9.35 5.54
N VAL A 241 10.24 10.19 5.61
CA VAL A 241 8.86 9.84 5.25
C VAL A 241 8.44 10.59 4.00
N TYR A 242 7.73 9.92 3.09
CA TYR A 242 7.25 10.49 1.83
C TYR A 242 5.81 10.07 1.53
N ASN A 243 4.99 11.04 1.14
CA ASN A 243 3.67 10.77 0.59
C ASN A 243 3.79 10.22 -0.84
N VAL A 244 3.00 9.19 -1.14
CA VAL A 244 2.95 8.55 -2.45
C VAL A 244 1.50 8.48 -2.93
N GLY A 245 1.11 9.41 -3.76
CA GLY A 245 -0.21 9.54 -4.36
C GLY A 245 -0.09 10.06 -5.78
N SER A 246 -1.22 10.32 -6.43
CA SER A 246 -1.23 11.03 -7.71
C SER A 246 -1.11 12.55 -7.54
N GLY A 247 -1.37 13.05 -6.33
CA GLY A 247 -1.52 14.49 -6.08
C GLY A 247 -2.83 15.06 -6.62
N THR A 248 -3.70 14.19 -7.16
CA THR A 248 -4.99 14.53 -7.72
C THR A 248 -6.10 13.82 -6.95
N GLY A 249 -7.12 14.57 -6.52
CA GLY A 249 -8.27 13.98 -5.86
C GLY A 249 -9.37 13.63 -6.83
N TYR A 250 -9.95 12.45 -6.66
CA TYR A 250 -11.14 12.01 -7.39
C TYR A 250 -12.26 11.74 -6.39
N SER A 251 -13.47 12.23 -6.69
CA SER A 251 -14.64 11.89 -5.91
C SER A 251 -15.04 10.43 -6.12
N VAL A 252 -15.74 9.85 -5.15
CA VAL A 252 -16.27 8.48 -5.33
C VAL A 252 -17.16 8.39 -6.55
N LYS A 253 -17.94 9.44 -6.84
CA LYS A 253 -18.78 9.48 -8.04
C LYS A 253 -17.95 9.46 -9.32
N GLU A 254 -16.87 10.25 -9.41
CA GLU A 254 -15.96 10.23 -10.58
C GLU A 254 -15.33 8.85 -10.78
N ILE A 255 -15.02 8.11 -9.70
CA ILE A 255 -14.57 6.73 -9.80
C ILE A 255 -15.68 5.83 -10.37
N PHE A 256 -16.92 5.99 -9.94
CA PHE A 256 -18.04 5.21 -10.49
C PHE A 256 -18.30 5.53 -11.96
N ASP A 257 -18.25 6.80 -12.34
CA ASP A 257 -18.43 7.24 -13.74
C ASP A 257 -17.34 6.59 -14.63
N GLN A 258 -16.06 6.57 -14.17
CA GLN A 258 -14.97 5.91 -14.89
C GLN A 258 -15.12 4.39 -14.92
N LEU A 259 -15.61 3.76 -13.83
CA LEU A 259 -15.88 2.32 -13.80
C LEU A 259 -16.98 1.95 -14.82
N GLU A 260 -18.08 2.71 -14.89
CA GLU A 260 -19.14 2.49 -15.87
C GLU A 260 -18.63 2.60 -17.31
N GLU A 261 -17.77 3.59 -17.59
CA GLU A 261 -17.12 3.74 -18.91
C GLU A 261 -16.24 2.52 -19.24
N SER A 262 -15.31 2.16 -18.34
CA SER A 262 -14.35 1.07 -18.56
C SER A 262 -15.00 -0.31 -18.64
N MET A 263 -16.08 -0.52 -17.90
CA MET A 263 -16.84 -1.77 -17.90
C MET A 263 -17.89 -1.84 -19.01
N ALA A 264 -18.23 -0.70 -19.63
CA ALA A 264 -19.34 -0.52 -20.59
C ALA A 264 -20.70 -0.99 -20.03
N VAL A 265 -20.99 -0.69 -18.75
CA VAL A 265 -22.22 -1.06 -18.04
C VAL A 265 -22.72 0.09 -17.17
N LYS A 266 -24.00 0.00 -16.74
CA LYS A 266 -24.55 0.84 -15.69
C LYS A 266 -24.54 0.11 -14.35
N LEU A 267 -23.90 0.72 -13.36
CA LEU A 267 -23.72 0.11 -12.02
C LEU A 267 -24.91 0.42 -11.09
N ASN A 268 -25.62 1.54 -11.30
CA ASN A 268 -26.74 1.99 -10.49
C ASN A 268 -26.44 1.92 -8.98
N PRO A 269 -25.43 2.67 -8.49
CA PRO A 269 -25.03 2.61 -7.10
C PRO A 269 -26.13 3.11 -6.18
N VAL A 270 -26.21 2.54 -4.96
CA VAL A 270 -27.10 2.97 -3.90
C VAL A 270 -26.35 3.82 -2.90
N SER A 271 -26.96 4.91 -2.42
CA SER A 271 -26.38 5.74 -1.38
C SER A 271 -26.63 5.14 0.01
N SER A 272 -25.58 5.05 0.81
CA SER A 272 -25.59 4.62 2.20
C SER A 272 -25.11 5.73 3.14
N ALA A 273 -25.32 5.60 4.44
CA ALA A 273 -24.83 6.55 5.43
C ALA A 273 -23.30 6.69 5.38
N ARG A 274 -22.77 7.84 5.80
CA ARG A 274 -21.32 8.06 5.93
C ARG A 274 -20.70 7.00 6.84
N ARG A 275 -19.49 6.57 6.51
CA ARG A 275 -18.70 5.75 7.44
C ARG A 275 -18.18 6.62 8.58
N PRO A 276 -18.22 6.17 9.82
CA PRO A 276 -17.60 6.90 10.93
C PRO A 276 -16.11 7.17 10.65
N GLY A 277 -15.68 8.42 10.84
CA GLY A 277 -14.29 8.81 10.65
C GLY A 277 -13.86 9.15 9.22
N ASP A 278 -14.74 8.98 8.21
CA ASP A 278 -14.39 9.39 6.85
C ASP A 278 -14.33 10.92 6.74
N SER A 279 -13.18 11.46 6.33
CA SER A 279 -13.01 12.88 6.00
C SER A 279 -13.59 13.20 4.62
N PRO A 280 -14.07 14.43 4.40
CA PRO A 280 -14.55 14.87 3.07
C PRO A 280 -13.49 14.70 1.98
N LYS A 281 -12.20 14.92 2.32
CA LYS A 281 -11.10 14.97 1.37
C LYS A 281 -9.83 14.42 1.97
N LEU A 282 -9.08 13.64 1.17
CA LEU A 282 -7.76 13.14 1.55
C LEU A 282 -6.92 12.96 0.28
N ILE A 283 -6.01 13.92 0.02
CA ILE A 283 -5.16 14.00 -1.17
C ILE A 283 -3.71 14.20 -0.72
N ALA A 284 -2.77 13.54 -1.39
CA ALA A 284 -1.34 13.68 -1.15
C ALA A 284 -0.77 15.00 -1.68
N SER A 285 0.06 15.68 -0.91
CA SER A 285 1.09 16.54 -1.47
C SER A 285 2.29 15.67 -1.84
N ILE A 286 2.63 15.61 -3.14
CA ILE A 286 3.77 14.83 -3.64
C ILE A 286 5.05 15.68 -3.82
N LYS A 287 5.03 16.94 -3.38
CA LYS A 287 6.14 17.89 -3.58
C LYS A 287 7.46 17.40 -3.01
N LYS A 288 7.41 16.76 -1.84
CA LYS A 288 8.61 16.27 -1.16
C LYS A 288 9.26 15.12 -1.90
N ILE A 289 8.49 14.08 -2.26
CA ILE A 289 9.03 12.92 -2.98
C ILE A 289 9.54 13.31 -4.37
N GLU A 290 8.85 14.25 -5.03
CA GLU A 290 9.28 14.79 -6.31
C GLU A 290 10.62 15.51 -6.21
N LYS A 291 10.78 16.38 -5.21
CA LYS A 291 12.00 17.15 -4.99
C LYS A 291 13.19 16.27 -4.59
N ASP A 292 12.97 15.39 -3.61
CA ASP A 292 14.06 14.67 -2.95
C ASP A 292 14.43 13.37 -3.69
N LEU A 293 13.42 12.67 -4.27
CA LEU A 293 13.62 11.39 -4.95
C LEU A 293 13.45 11.46 -6.47
N GLY A 294 13.00 12.59 -7.02
CA GLY A 294 12.77 12.75 -8.46
C GLY A 294 11.63 11.89 -9.01
N TRP A 295 10.75 11.37 -8.14
CA TRP A 295 9.65 10.50 -8.54
C TRP A 295 8.35 11.28 -8.76
N ARG A 296 7.60 10.90 -9.81
CA ARG A 296 6.26 11.41 -10.11
C ARG A 296 5.34 10.29 -10.59
N PRO A 297 4.04 10.33 -10.25
CA PRO A 297 3.05 9.43 -10.83
C PRO A 297 2.86 9.74 -12.32
N LYS A 298 2.49 8.72 -13.09
CA LYS A 298 2.34 8.81 -14.57
C LYS A 298 0.94 8.44 -15.03
N ALA A 299 0.29 7.49 -14.34
CA ALA A 299 -0.96 6.92 -14.79
C ALA A 299 -2.15 7.86 -14.55
N THR A 300 -3.03 7.95 -15.53
CA THR A 300 -4.33 8.61 -15.44
C THR A 300 -5.36 7.74 -14.72
N LEU A 301 -6.48 8.34 -14.25
CA LEU A 301 -7.58 7.57 -13.66
C LEU A 301 -8.11 6.49 -14.61
N LYS A 302 -8.23 6.81 -15.89
CA LYS A 302 -8.69 5.86 -16.90
C LYS A 302 -7.77 4.65 -17.00
N GLU A 303 -6.46 4.85 -17.08
CA GLU A 303 -5.47 3.75 -17.12
C GLU A 303 -5.51 2.90 -15.85
N MET A 304 -5.69 3.54 -14.69
CA MET A 304 -5.84 2.84 -13.41
C MET A 304 -7.05 1.89 -13.43
N ILE A 305 -8.21 2.38 -13.83
CA ILE A 305 -9.46 1.61 -13.84
C ILE A 305 -9.47 0.57 -14.97
N ASP A 306 -9.02 0.92 -16.17
CA ASP A 306 -8.95 0.01 -17.31
C ASP A 306 -8.06 -1.20 -17.02
N SER A 307 -6.89 -0.98 -16.41
CA SER A 307 -5.97 -2.06 -16.05
C SER A 307 -6.52 -2.95 -14.92
N ALA A 308 -7.20 -2.34 -13.93
CA ALA A 308 -7.88 -3.09 -12.88
C ALA A 308 -8.99 -3.97 -13.45
N TRP A 309 -9.81 -3.43 -14.36
CA TRP A 309 -10.89 -4.20 -15.01
C TRP A 309 -10.36 -5.30 -15.91
N ALA A 310 -9.28 -5.04 -16.66
CA ALA A 310 -8.63 -6.05 -17.48
C ALA A 310 -8.15 -7.24 -16.65
N ALA A 311 -7.53 -6.96 -15.49
CA ALA A 311 -7.08 -7.99 -14.55
C ALA A 311 -8.26 -8.78 -13.97
N GLU A 312 -9.35 -8.10 -13.58
CA GLU A 312 -10.55 -8.73 -13.02
C GLU A 312 -11.26 -9.65 -14.02
N LYS A 313 -11.37 -9.25 -15.30
CA LYS A 313 -11.94 -10.07 -16.37
C LYS A 313 -11.12 -11.32 -16.68
N GLY A 314 -9.80 -11.19 -16.62
CA GLY A 314 -8.89 -12.30 -16.92
C GLY A 314 -8.70 -13.27 -15.74
N ALA A 315 -9.07 -12.89 -14.53
CA ALA A 315 -9.03 -13.76 -13.36
C ALA A 315 -10.20 -14.76 -13.38
N LYS A 316 -10.04 -15.84 -14.15
CA LYS A 316 -10.96 -16.99 -14.19
C LYS A 316 -10.55 -18.04 -13.17
#